data_01dda42f09ea7e75f90efb42815f9888
#
_entry.id   01dda42f09ea7e75f90efb42815f9888
#
_cell.length_a   1.000
_cell.length_b   1.000
_cell.length_c   1.000
_cell.angle_alpha   90.00
_cell.angle_beta   90.00
_cell.angle_gamma   90.00
#
_symmetry.space_group_name_H-M   'P 1'
#
loop_
_entity.id
_entity.type
_entity.pdbx_description
1 polymer ?
#
loop_
_entity_poly.entity_id
_entity_poly.type
_entity_poly.pdbx_seq_one_letter_code
_entity_poly.pdbx_strand_id
1 'polypeptide(L)'
;MIKRIGHFINIILLSLAVLTIGSCDRHGTAWNKMDKAENLMDTKPDSALVVLENIPSSSVNGKEAAARYALLKSIALDKNYIDTTTFDVLQPAIDYYVKNGTPDEQFRTYYYQGRIYQNQGDDDSAMQSFMNACDLRKQVTDSLLLSHTLVAQGTLYLKQYKINDFVHYNMEAAKLYKTIGKDILAIKSYTNALDGYVMQNNKPAADSLMSICVPMVKKNPEGEAFLFPSLLSYTVNFCSSDEIKEVLTEYQNMELTTDETMIFAEGYSKIGEYDKAMALISNINPAENTWDSLKYASIKIDILERQGKYKEAFTLYRDYSASLEHYQKELLSQDLLFADKKHQLEMKSLMEIQDRDRIIWGTLCGIFGLVILVGWLYYRGYLSKTKRILAEKENKNLRLEQENLRLEIDQLENERDNLKELQKEQSELAKPIKDVIKSRLNLLNGLLAKEITNNDRYAEPYNKWIDTVRNDKKKFMDSTRLAFAASHPKFIEHLEQHGLSANEINYLCLYAIGLRGKEVGEYIQTKRHYIVSHEIRKKLGIDEHETNIGPYIRRLMKGFE
;
A
#
# COMPACT_ATOMS: atom_id res chain seq x y z
N MET A 1 -24.82 58.26 16.03
CA MET A 1 -23.92 57.24 15.45
C MET A 1 -24.10 55.87 16.12
N ILE A 2 -24.10 55.79 17.43
CA ILE A 2 -24.22 54.52 18.21
C ILE A 2 -25.54 53.76 17.94
N LYS A 3 -26.69 54.45 17.79
CA LYS A 3 -27.97 53.79 17.44
C LYS A 3 -28.02 53.14 16.05
N ARG A 4 -27.25 53.65 15.06
CA ARG A 4 -27.17 53.06 13.71
C ARG A 4 -26.27 51.81 13.68
N ILE A 5 -25.24 51.78 14.51
CA ILE A 5 -24.36 50.61 14.65
C ILE A 5 -25.10 49.45 15.34
N GLY A 6 -25.91 49.75 16.38
CA GLY A 6 -26.77 48.75 17.03
C GLY A 6 -27.81 48.14 16.10
N HIS A 7 -28.38 48.94 15.16
CA HIS A 7 -29.32 48.41 14.15
C HIS A 7 -28.61 47.51 13.11
N PHE A 8 -27.38 47.85 12.72
CA PHE A 8 -26.60 47.04 11.79
C PHE A 8 -26.15 45.68 12.41
N ILE A 9 -25.77 45.70 13.68
CA ILE A 9 -25.43 44.47 14.43
C ILE A 9 -26.66 43.58 14.62
N ASN A 10 -27.83 44.17 14.92
CA ASN A 10 -29.08 43.38 15.02
C ASN A 10 -29.51 42.79 13.68
N ILE A 11 -29.30 43.47 12.56
CA ILE A 11 -29.59 42.94 11.21
C ILE A 11 -28.62 41.78 10.88
N ILE A 12 -27.35 41.89 11.23
CA ILE A 12 -26.37 40.82 11.03
C ILE A 12 -26.70 39.62 11.95
N LEU A 13 -27.06 39.84 13.21
CA LEU A 13 -27.46 38.78 14.13
C LEU A 13 -28.79 38.12 13.68
N LEU A 14 -29.74 38.90 13.15
CA LEU A 14 -30.97 38.38 12.60
C LEU A 14 -30.73 37.55 11.31
N SER A 15 -29.83 38.01 10.43
CA SER A 15 -29.45 37.26 9.24
C SER A 15 -28.69 35.99 9.57
N LEU A 16 -27.83 35.99 10.60
CA LEU A 16 -27.20 34.79 11.12
C LEU A 16 -28.23 33.81 11.75
N ALA A 17 -29.22 34.35 12.49
CA ALA A 17 -30.27 33.52 13.10
C ALA A 17 -31.21 32.92 12.02
N VAL A 18 -31.49 33.63 10.93
CA VAL A 18 -32.27 33.08 9.79
C VAL A 18 -31.50 32.01 9.04
N LEU A 19 -30.16 32.10 8.96
CA LEU A 19 -29.33 31.03 8.37
C LEU A 19 -29.28 29.79 9.24
N THR A 20 -29.48 29.88 10.57
CA THR A 20 -29.52 28.71 11.46
C THR A 20 -30.89 28.06 11.55
N ILE A 21 -32.00 28.76 11.21
CA ILE A 21 -33.37 28.24 11.23
C ILE A 21 -33.72 27.47 9.93
N GLY A 22 -32.97 27.66 8.83
CA GLY A 22 -33.13 26.91 7.57
C GLY A 22 -32.65 25.46 7.62
N SER A 23 -32.24 24.96 8.79
CA SER A 23 -31.74 23.58 8.98
C SER A 23 -32.77 22.59 9.54
N CYS A 24 -34.05 22.91 9.52
CA CYS A 24 -35.11 22.03 10.04
C CYS A 24 -36.04 21.54 8.93
N ASP A 25 -35.61 20.64 8.09
CA ASP A 25 -36.39 19.51 7.56
C ASP A 25 -35.46 18.53 6.80
N ARG A 26 -34.50 17.95 7.51
CA ARG A 26 -33.59 16.94 6.93
C ARG A 26 -34.24 15.54 6.78
N HIS A 27 -35.51 15.37 7.16
CA HIS A 27 -36.16 14.08 7.20
C HIS A 27 -37.27 13.96 6.13
N GLY A 28 -36.91 14.15 4.87
CA GLY A 28 -37.80 13.80 3.74
C GLY A 28 -38.01 12.28 3.65
N THR A 29 -39.07 11.87 2.93
CA THR A 29 -39.40 10.44 2.75
C THR A 29 -38.25 9.57 2.26
N ALA A 30 -37.32 10.14 1.49
CA ALA A 30 -36.10 9.45 1.03
C ALA A 30 -35.12 9.14 2.18
N TRP A 31 -34.90 10.06 3.11
CA TRP A 31 -34.05 9.85 4.28
C TRP A 31 -34.58 8.75 5.19
N ASN A 32 -35.87 8.76 5.48
CA ASN A 32 -36.51 7.72 6.29
C ASN A 32 -36.38 6.33 5.64
N LYS A 33 -36.45 6.24 4.30
CA LYS A 33 -36.22 4.98 3.59
C LYS A 33 -34.74 4.57 3.64
N MET A 34 -33.80 5.51 3.52
CA MET A 34 -32.36 5.24 3.69
C MET A 34 -32.06 4.75 5.10
N ASP A 35 -32.63 5.37 6.16
CA ASP A 35 -32.51 4.91 7.54
C ASP A 35 -33.06 3.49 7.71
N LYS A 36 -34.22 3.20 7.11
CA LYS A 36 -34.80 1.85 7.11
C LYS A 36 -33.89 0.84 6.42
N ALA A 37 -33.34 1.18 5.29
CA ALA A 37 -32.39 0.31 4.57
C ALA A 37 -31.12 0.07 5.38
N GLU A 38 -30.56 1.10 5.99
CA GLU A 38 -29.36 1.00 6.84
C GLU A 38 -29.60 0.07 8.04
N ASN A 39 -30.75 0.18 8.70
CA ASN A 39 -31.13 -0.72 9.81
C ASN A 39 -31.32 -2.19 9.38
N LEU A 40 -31.71 -2.44 8.13
CA LEU A 40 -31.85 -3.79 7.57
C LEU A 40 -30.52 -4.36 7.04
N MET A 41 -29.53 -3.53 6.83
CA MET A 41 -28.31 -3.85 6.07
C MET A 41 -27.56 -5.08 6.58
N ASP A 42 -27.53 -5.29 7.89
CA ASP A 42 -26.78 -6.41 8.49
C ASP A 42 -27.62 -7.68 8.65
N THR A 43 -28.96 -7.55 8.75
CA THR A 43 -29.81 -8.69 9.04
C THR A 43 -30.60 -9.21 7.83
N LYS A 44 -30.91 -8.32 6.90
CA LYS A 44 -31.72 -8.59 5.68
C LYS A 44 -31.24 -7.69 4.53
N PRO A 45 -30.03 -7.93 4.00
CA PRO A 45 -29.43 -7.07 2.96
C PRO A 45 -30.24 -7.06 1.65
N ASP A 46 -30.92 -8.17 1.31
CA ASP A 46 -31.87 -8.26 0.20
C ASP A 46 -33.02 -7.25 0.34
N SER A 47 -33.60 -7.21 1.52
CA SER A 47 -34.67 -6.26 1.84
C SER A 47 -34.18 -4.81 1.88
N ALA A 48 -32.94 -4.58 2.35
CA ALA A 48 -32.31 -3.27 2.32
C ALA A 48 -32.13 -2.77 0.88
N LEU A 49 -31.65 -3.63 -0.03
CA LEU A 49 -31.53 -3.31 -1.45
C LEU A 49 -32.87 -2.94 -2.08
N VAL A 50 -33.92 -3.75 -1.86
CA VAL A 50 -35.27 -3.47 -2.35
C VAL A 50 -35.81 -2.12 -1.84
N VAL A 51 -35.56 -1.80 -0.55
CA VAL A 51 -35.98 -0.50 0.01
C VAL A 51 -35.26 0.66 -0.70
N LEU A 52 -33.96 0.53 -0.99
CA LEU A 52 -33.19 1.53 -1.69
C LEU A 52 -33.64 1.70 -3.15
N GLU A 53 -33.90 0.62 -3.86
CA GLU A 53 -34.35 0.65 -5.25
C GLU A 53 -35.74 1.29 -5.41
N ASN A 54 -36.55 1.22 -4.35
CA ASN A 54 -37.86 1.88 -4.31
C ASN A 54 -37.81 3.35 -3.87
N ILE A 55 -36.64 3.97 -3.81
CA ILE A 55 -36.47 5.41 -3.61
C ILE A 55 -36.46 6.09 -4.99
N PRO A 56 -37.44 6.93 -5.31
CA PRO A 56 -37.42 7.65 -6.58
C PRO A 56 -36.21 8.59 -6.65
N SER A 57 -35.49 8.61 -7.76
CA SER A 57 -34.33 9.48 -7.96
C SER A 57 -34.68 10.96 -7.76
N SER A 58 -35.92 11.36 -8.11
CA SER A 58 -36.44 12.72 -7.90
C SER A 58 -36.61 13.12 -6.43
N SER A 59 -36.58 12.14 -5.50
CA SER A 59 -36.69 12.41 -4.05
C SER A 59 -35.34 12.51 -3.37
N VAL A 60 -34.26 12.16 -4.05
CA VAL A 60 -32.88 12.26 -3.55
C VAL A 60 -32.31 13.62 -3.94
N ASN A 61 -32.54 14.61 -3.08
CA ASN A 61 -32.19 16.00 -3.36
C ASN A 61 -30.96 16.44 -2.58
N GLY A 62 -30.01 17.06 -3.30
CA GLY A 62 -28.76 17.57 -2.73
C GLY A 62 -27.63 16.54 -2.73
N LYS A 63 -26.41 17.05 -2.66
CA LYS A 63 -25.19 16.24 -2.77
C LYS A 63 -25.02 15.24 -1.63
N GLU A 64 -25.39 15.62 -0.42
CA GLU A 64 -25.29 14.77 0.77
C GLU A 64 -26.28 13.58 0.67
N ALA A 65 -27.53 13.83 0.28
CA ALA A 65 -28.52 12.77 0.12
C ALA A 65 -28.14 11.80 -1.02
N ALA A 66 -27.62 12.34 -2.13
CA ALA A 66 -27.12 11.53 -3.24
C ALA A 66 -25.92 10.66 -2.81
N ALA A 67 -25.02 11.21 -2.04
CA ALA A 67 -23.86 10.50 -1.50
C ALA A 67 -24.28 9.37 -0.54
N ARG A 68 -25.19 9.66 0.38
CA ARG A 68 -25.72 8.66 1.32
C ARG A 68 -26.42 7.53 0.59
N TYR A 69 -27.31 7.86 -0.35
CA TYR A 69 -27.98 6.88 -1.17
C TYR A 69 -27.00 5.99 -1.93
N ALA A 70 -26.01 6.60 -2.58
CA ALA A 70 -24.96 5.91 -3.33
C ALA A 70 -24.15 4.95 -2.45
N LEU A 71 -23.72 5.40 -1.27
CA LEU A 71 -22.98 4.58 -0.33
C LEU A 71 -23.81 3.40 0.18
N LEU A 72 -25.03 3.64 0.66
CA LEU A 72 -25.93 2.58 1.13
C LEU A 72 -26.27 1.57 0.03
N LYS A 73 -26.46 2.04 -1.21
CA LYS A 73 -26.70 1.14 -2.34
C LYS A 73 -25.49 0.27 -2.66
N SER A 74 -24.29 0.83 -2.63
CA SER A 74 -23.06 0.06 -2.83
C SER A 74 -22.86 -0.99 -1.72
N ILE A 75 -23.15 -0.63 -0.47
CA ILE A 75 -23.14 -1.56 0.66
C ILE A 75 -24.14 -2.70 0.43
N ALA A 76 -25.37 -2.36 0.04
CA ALA A 76 -26.43 -3.36 -0.18
C ALA A 76 -26.08 -4.31 -1.34
N LEU A 77 -25.49 -3.81 -2.42
CA LEU A 77 -25.03 -4.64 -3.54
C LEU A 77 -23.95 -5.63 -3.09
N ASP A 78 -22.89 -5.16 -2.42
CA ASP A 78 -21.80 -6.02 -1.93
C ASP A 78 -22.32 -7.10 -0.96
N LYS A 79 -23.19 -6.73 -0.01
CA LYS A 79 -23.79 -7.68 0.94
C LYS A 79 -24.75 -8.70 0.31
N ASN A 80 -25.26 -8.43 -0.88
CA ASN A 80 -26.06 -9.37 -1.69
C ASN A 80 -25.21 -10.14 -2.71
N TYR A 81 -23.88 -10.08 -2.62
CA TYR A 81 -22.94 -10.75 -3.53
C TYR A 81 -23.10 -10.30 -4.98
N ILE A 82 -23.53 -9.04 -5.19
CA ILE A 82 -23.62 -8.42 -6.51
C ILE A 82 -22.36 -7.60 -6.73
N ASP A 83 -21.42 -8.18 -7.45
CA ASP A 83 -20.15 -7.53 -7.76
C ASP A 83 -20.34 -6.35 -8.70
N THR A 84 -19.90 -5.18 -8.28
CA THR A 84 -19.88 -3.97 -9.11
C THR A 84 -18.48 -3.74 -9.66
N THR A 85 -18.39 -3.49 -10.97
CA THR A 85 -17.14 -3.23 -11.69
C THR A 85 -17.04 -1.80 -12.23
N THR A 86 -18.02 -0.94 -11.92
CA THR A 86 -18.04 0.47 -12.30
C THR A 86 -18.31 1.35 -11.09
N PHE A 87 -17.94 2.62 -11.17
CA PHE A 87 -18.18 3.60 -10.12
C PHE A 87 -19.55 4.28 -10.21
N ASP A 88 -20.39 3.93 -11.19
CA ASP A 88 -21.65 4.62 -11.47
C ASP A 88 -22.54 4.76 -10.23
N VAL A 89 -22.58 3.72 -9.39
CA VAL A 89 -23.37 3.73 -8.15
C VAL A 89 -22.66 4.52 -7.04
N LEU A 90 -21.36 4.30 -6.84
CA LEU A 90 -20.60 4.86 -5.71
C LEU A 90 -20.12 6.30 -5.95
N GLN A 91 -20.05 6.76 -7.22
CA GLN A 91 -19.45 8.03 -7.58
C GLN A 91 -19.96 9.24 -6.77
N PRO A 92 -21.29 9.40 -6.53
CA PRO A 92 -21.77 10.51 -5.69
C PRO A 92 -21.23 10.46 -4.25
N ALA A 93 -20.99 9.26 -3.69
CA ALA A 93 -20.38 9.11 -2.37
C ALA A 93 -18.90 9.52 -2.39
N ILE A 94 -18.14 9.12 -3.40
CA ILE A 94 -16.75 9.50 -3.59
C ILE A 94 -16.63 11.03 -3.69
N ASP A 95 -17.44 11.66 -4.55
CA ASP A 95 -17.39 13.10 -4.81
C ASP A 95 -17.69 13.95 -3.57
N TYR A 96 -18.51 13.42 -2.66
CA TYR A 96 -18.94 14.16 -1.47
C TYR A 96 -18.20 13.72 -0.20
N TYR A 97 -18.23 12.42 0.17
CA TYR A 97 -17.74 11.98 1.46
C TYR A 97 -16.22 12.00 1.59
N VAL A 98 -15.46 11.79 0.53
CA VAL A 98 -13.99 11.88 0.59
C VAL A 98 -13.53 13.25 1.10
N LYS A 99 -14.32 14.32 0.86
CA LYS A 99 -13.99 15.69 1.27
C LYS A 99 -14.75 16.17 2.48
N ASN A 100 -16.02 15.75 2.64
CA ASN A 100 -16.96 16.34 3.59
C ASN A 100 -17.54 15.33 4.57
N GLY A 101 -17.22 14.04 4.42
CA GLY A 101 -17.76 12.99 5.26
C GLY A 101 -17.12 12.93 6.65
N THR A 102 -17.83 12.33 7.59
CA THR A 102 -17.26 11.87 8.85
C THR A 102 -16.19 10.81 8.60
N PRO A 103 -15.30 10.52 9.55
CA PRO A 103 -14.31 9.46 9.39
C PRO A 103 -14.91 8.09 9.02
N ASP A 104 -16.08 7.73 9.58
CA ASP A 104 -16.78 6.47 9.24
C ASP A 104 -17.33 6.48 7.81
N GLU A 105 -17.89 7.61 7.32
CA GLU A 105 -18.38 7.74 5.95
C GLU A 105 -17.21 7.73 4.93
N GLN A 106 -16.12 8.42 5.23
CA GLN A 106 -14.90 8.38 4.42
C GLN A 106 -14.34 6.97 4.33
N PHE A 107 -14.22 6.29 5.48
CA PHE A 107 -13.73 4.93 5.59
C PHE A 107 -14.55 3.96 4.74
N ARG A 108 -15.88 3.97 4.91
CA ARG A 108 -16.80 3.13 4.12
C ARG A 108 -16.66 3.43 2.63
N THR A 109 -16.59 4.72 2.25
CA THR A 109 -16.44 5.12 0.84
C THR A 109 -15.14 4.57 0.25
N TYR A 110 -14.01 4.71 0.93
CA TYR A 110 -12.74 4.14 0.48
C TYR A 110 -12.76 2.61 0.43
N TYR A 111 -13.39 1.95 1.40
CA TYR A 111 -13.51 0.50 1.38
C TYR A 111 -14.26 0.00 0.14
N TYR A 112 -15.46 0.56 -0.14
CA TYR A 112 -16.24 0.14 -1.31
C TYR A 112 -15.59 0.57 -2.63
N GLN A 113 -14.87 1.69 -2.65
CA GLN A 113 -14.02 2.06 -3.79
C GLN A 113 -12.94 0.98 -4.04
N GLY A 114 -12.28 0.52 -3.00
CA GLY A 114 -11.31 -0.58 -3.08
C GLY A 114 -11.93 -1.88 -3.57
N ARG A 115 -13.15 -2.21 -3.12
CA ARG A 115 -13.89 -3.39 -3.58
C ARG A 115 -14.19 -3.33 -5.08
N ILE A 116 -14.61 -2.17 -5.59
CA ILE A 116 -14.87 -1.98 -7.02
C ILE A 116 -13.57 -2.18 -7.82
N TYR A 117 -12.46 -1.60 -7.38
CA TYR A 117 -11.17 -1.81 -8.03
C TYR A 117 -10.73 -3.29 -8.01
N GLN A 118 -10.94 -4.01 -6.89
CA GLN A 118 -10.69 -5.46 -6.84
C GLN A 118 -11.50 -6.23 -7.87
N ASN A 119 -12.79 -5.89 -8.04
CA ASN A 119 -13.67 -6.53 -9.01
C ASN A 119 -13.28 -6.20 -10.46
N GLN A 120 -12.61 -5.06 -10.70
CA GLN A 120 -12.01 -4.68 -11.97
C GLN A 120 -10.67 -5.40 -12.24
N GLY A 121 -10.05 -5.99 -11.21
CA GLY A 121 -8.69 -6.51 -11.27
C GLY A 121 -7.60 -5.43 -11.17
N ASP A 122 -7.93 -4.18 -10.85
CA ASP A 122 -6.97 -3.11 -10.55
C ASP A 122 -6.51 -3.20 -9.08
N ASP A 123 -5.64 -4.15 -8.81
CA ASP A 123 -5.14 -4.45 -7.46
C ASP A 123 -4.38 -3.25 -6.84
N ASP A 124 -3.70 -2.44 -7.65
CA ASP A 124 -2.97 -1.25 -7.19
C ASP A 124 -3.91 -0.15 -6.68
N SER A 125 -4.95 0.16 -7.43
CA SER A 125 -5.96 1.15 -7.02
C SER A 125 -6.80 0.63 -5.85
N ALA A 126 -7.07 -0.68 -5.80
CA ALA A 126 -7.72 -1.33 -4.66
C ALA A 126 -6.88 -1.17 -3.39
N MET A 127 -5.58 -1.50 -3.44
CA MET A 127 -4.68 -1.35 -2.31
C MET A 127 -4.61 0.09 -1.83
N GLN A 128 -4.48 1.06 -2.74
CA GLN A 128 -4.47 2.48 -2.37
C GLN A 128 -5.76 2.90 -1.66
N SER A 129 -6.91 2.44 -2.15
CA SER A 129 -8.21 2.75 -1.53
C SER A 129 -8.31 2.16 -0.12
N PHE A 130 -7.87 0.91 0.07
CA PHE A 130 -7.85 0.29 1.39
C PHE A 130 -6.83 0.94 2.34
N MET A 131 -5.68 1.41 1.84
CA MET A 131 -4.73 2.18 2.65
C MET A 131 -5.35 3.50 3.11
N ASN A 132 -6.01 4.25 2.21
CA ASN A 132 -6.72 5.48 2.57
C ASN A 132 -7.81 5.22 3.63
N ALA A 133 -8.52 4.10 3.55
CA ALA A 133 -9.43 3.67 4.59
C ALA A 133 -8.68 3.43 5.92
N CYS A 134 -7.59 2.66 5.90
CA CYS A 134 -6.82 2.32 7.10
C CYS A 134 -6.13 3.51 7.76
N ASP A 135 -5.85 4.59 7.05
CA ASP A 135 -5.35 5.84 7.64
C ASP A 135 -6.35 6.45 8.64
N LEU A 136 -7.63 6.15 8.46
CA LEU A 136 -8.70 6.60 9.35
C LEU A 136 -8.95 5.64 10.54
N ARG A 137 -8.26 4.49 10.63
CA ARG A 137 -8.52 3.39 11.59
C ARG A 137 -8.64 3.79 13.06
N LYS A 138 -7.96 4.89 13.48
CA LYS A 138 -8.01 5.39 14.85
C LYS A 138 -9.25 6.24 15.14
N GLN A 139 -9.98 6.65 14.12
CA GLN A 139 -11.11 7.58 14.19
C GLN A 139 -12.45 6.90 13.86
N VAL A 140 -12.40 5.67 13.31
CA VAL A 140 -13.60 4.94 12.92
C VAL A 140 -14.10 4.04 14.03
N THR A 141 -15.41 3.84 14.03
CA THR A 141 -16.11 3.01 15.02
C THR A 141 -16.44 1.62 14.50
N ASP A 142 -16.48 1.44 13.17
CA ASP A 142 -16.84 0.18 12.50
C ASP A 142 -15.68 -0.81 12.46
N SER A 143 -15.45 -1.49 13.60
CA SER A 143 -14.38 -2.51 13.72
C SER A 143 -14.61 -3.72 12.81
N LEU A 144 -15.86 -4.03 12.44
CA LEU A 144 -16.15 -5.13 11.52
C LEU A 144 -15.63 -4.80 10.12
N LEU A 145 -15.95 -3.62 9.61
CA LEU A 145 -15.51 -3.19 8.29
C LEU A 145 -13.98 -2.96 8.26
N LEU A 146 -13.40 -2.47 9.36
CA LEU A 146 -11.94 -2.38 9.49
C LEU A 146 -11.29 -3.76 9.35
N SER A 147 -11.86 -4.78 10.00
CA SER A 147 -11.34 -6.15 9.89
C SER A 147 -11.45 -6.68 8.44
N HIS A 148 -12.57 -6.42 7.76
CA HIS A 148 -12.72 -6.75 6.32
C HIS A 148 -11.69 -6.04 5.45
N THR A 149 -11.39 -4.77 5.75
CA THR A 149 -10.37 -3.99 5.03
C THR A 149 -8.98 -4.61 5.17
N LEU A 150 -8.62 -5.02 6.39
CA LEU A 150 -7.34 -5.69 6.65
C LEU A 150 -7.23 -7.03 5.90
N VAL A 151 -8.30 -7.84 5.89
CA VAL A 151 -8.33 -9.08 5.10
C VAL A 151 -8.17 -8.79 3.61
N ALA A 152 -8.84 -7.76 3.09
CA ALA A 152 -8.73 -7.38 1.68
C ALA A 152 -7.30 -6.95 1.32
N GLN A 153 -6.63 -6.15 2.17
CA GLN A 153 -5.21 -5.81 2.00
C GLN A 153 -4.33 -7.06 2.05
N GLY A 154 -4.56 -7.95 3.02
CA GLY A 154 -3.85 -9.22 3.12
C GLY A 154 -3.96 -10.03 1.82
N THR A 155 -5.15 -10.15 1.25
CA THR A 155 -5.38 -10.85 -0.02
C THR A 155 -4.58 -10.24 -1.19
N LEU A 156 -4.50 -8.90 -1.26
CA LEU A 156 -3.70 -8.23 -2.28
C LEU A 156 -2.19 -8.49 -2.09
N TYR A 157 -1.72 -8.52 -0.84
CA TYR A 157 -0.33 -8.90 -0.55
C TYR A 157 -0.04 -10.37 -0.92
N LEU A 158 -1.01 -11.28 -0.71
CA LEU A 158 -0.86 -12.67 -1.14
C LEU A 158 -0.69 -12.78 -2.66
N LYS A 159 -1.48 -12.04 -3.44
CA LYS A 159 -1.34 -11.98 -4.91
C LYS A 159 0.05 -11.52 -5.35
N GLN A 160 0.71 -10.66 -4.55
CA GLN A 160 2.08 -10.21 -4.78
C GLN A 160 3.14 -11.11 -4.15
N TYR A 161 2.75 -12.27 -3.63
CA TYR A 161 3.63 -13.20 -2.91
C TYR A 161 4.34 -12.59 -1.68
N LYS A 162 3.78 -11.52 -1.12
CA LYS A 162 4.26 -10.89 0.12
C LYS A 162 3.65 -11.58 1.34
N ILE A 163 4.11 -12.81 1.58
CA ILE A 163 3.50 -13.71 2.57
C ILE A 163 3.59 -13.15 4.00
N ASN A 164 4.64 -12.42 4.35
CA ASN A 164 4.76 -11.80 5.67
C ASN A 164 3.63 -10.80 5.93
N ASP A 165 3.34 -9.94 4.94
CA ASP A 165 2.28 -8.94 5.03
C ASP A 165 0.90 -9.62 5.03
N PHE A 166 0.69 -10.63 4.18
CA PHE A 166 -0.53 -11.45 4.19
C PHE A 166 -0.82 -12.02 5.58
N VAL A 167 0.17 -12.65 6.21
CA VAL A 167 0.05 -13.19 7.58
C VAL A 167 -0.25 -12.07 8.57
N HIS A 168 0.52 -10.98 8.53
CA HIS A 168 0.36 -9.84 9.44
C HIS A 168 -1.06 -9.29 9.43
N TYR A 169 -1.59 -8.97 8.26
CA TYR A 169 -2.92 -8.38 8.13
C TYR A 169 -4.04 -9.35 8.53
N ASN A 170 -3.93 -10.63 8.18
CA ASN A 170 -4.90 -11.64 8.63
C ASN A 170 -4.85 -11.87 10.14
N MET A 171 -3.68 -11.84 10.77
CA MET A 171 -3.55 -11.93 12.23
C MET A 171 -4.15 -10.72 12.95
N GLU A 172 -3.98 -9.52 12.39
CA GLU A 172 -4.58 -8.29 12.94
C GLU A 172 -6.11 -8.35 12.80
N ALA A 173 -6.63 -8.72 11.62
CA ALA A 173 -8.06 -8.92 11.38
C ALA A 173 -8.68 -9.96 12.31
N ALA A 174 -8.04 -11.12 12.48
CA ALA A 174 -8.51 -12.19 13.36
C ALA A 174 -8.67 -11.73 14.82
N LYS A 175 -7.71 -10.96 15.33
CA LYS A 175 -7.78 -10.37 16.67
C LYS A 175 -8.96 -9.41 16.81
N LEU A 176 -9.17 -8.55 15.82
CA LEU A 176 -10.30 -7.61 15.81
C LEU A 176 -11.64 -8.35 15.73
N TYR A 177 -11.81 -9.32 14.81
CA TYR A 177 -13.01 -10.15 14.73
C TYR A 177 -13.34 -10.84 16.06
N LYS A 178 -12.31 -11.38 16.71
CA LYS A 178 -12.47 -12.02 18.03
C LYS A 178 -12.95 -11.02 19.09
N THR A 179 -12.40 -9.79 19.08
CA THR A 179 -12.77 -8.74 20.03
C THR A 179 -14.24 -8.33 19.91
N ILE A 180 -14.79 -8.35 18.67
CA ILE A 180 -16.18 -8.01 18.39
C ILE A 180 -17.12 -9.23 18.36
N GLY A 181 -16.66 -10.41 18.82
CA GLY A 181 -17.46 -11.62 18.91
C GLY A 181 -17.80 -12.28 17.57
N LYS A 182 -17.04 -12.00 16.50
CA LYS A 182 -17.20 -12.60 15.18
C LYS A 182 -16.27 -13.83 15.02
N ASP A 183 -16.49 -14.85 15.86
CA ASP A 183 -15.60 -16.01 15.99
C ASP A 183 -15.36 -16.75 14.66
N ILE A 184 -16.38 -16.92 13.81
CA ILE A 184 -16.25 -17.58 12.50
C ILE A 184 -15.30 -16.81 11.57
N LEU A 185 -15.44 -15.47 11.52
CA LEU A 185 -14.55 -14.62 10.72
C LEU A 185 -13.12 -14.59 11.30
N ALA A 186 -13.02 -14.66 12.63
CA ALA A 186 -11.71 -14.80 13.29
C ALA A 186 -11.04 -16.13 12.90
N ILE A 187 -11.78 -17.25 12.90
CA ILE A 187 -11.28 -18.55 12.45
C ILE A 187 -10.78 -18.44 11.00
N LYS A 188 -11.60 -17.90 10.09
CA LYS A 188 -11.21 -17.71 8.69
C LYS A 188 -9.91 -16.91 8.54
N SER A 189 -9.76 -15.84 9.31
CA SER A 189 -8.53 -15.03 9.22
C SER A 189 -7.32 -15.72 9.86
N TYR A 190 -7.50 -16.49 10.94
CA TYR A 190 -6.42 -17.30 11.50
C TYR A 190 -6.00 -18.43 10.56
N THR A 191 -6.94 -19.06 9.86
CA THR A 191 -6.62 -20.11 8.87
C THR A 191 -5.88 -19.53 7.67
N ASN A 192 -6.26 -18.33 7.17
CA ASN A 192 -5.47 -17.63 6.16
C ASN A 192 -4.01 -17.38 6.63
N ALA A 193 -3.84 -16.96 7.88
CA ALA A 193 -2.50 -16.76 8.43
C ALA A 193 -1.74 -18.08 8.60
N LEU A 194 -2.43 -19.17 8.95
CA LEU A 194 -1.88 -20.53 9.01
C LEU A 194 -1.35 -20.96 7.63
N ASP A 195 -2.14 -20.75 6.57
CA ASP A 195 -1.71 -21.02 5.20
C ASP A 195 -0.45 -20.25 4.84
N GLY A 196 -0.38 -18.98 5.23
CA GLY A 196 0.81 -18.17 5.07
C GLY A 196 2.04 -18.74 5.78
N TYR A 197 1.90 -19.27 6.99
CA TYR A 197 3.00 -19.93 7.68
C TYR A 197 3.38 -21.27 7.06
N VAL A 198 2.41 -22.01 6.51
CA VAL A 198 2.70 -23.23 5.74
C VAL A 198 3.49 -22.87 4.48
N MET A 199 3.09 -21.84 3.74
CA MET A 199 3.82 -21.34 2.56
C MET A 199 5.26 -20.90 2.89
N GLN A 200 5.50 -20.39 4.09
CA GLN A 200 6.83 -20.02 4.60
C GLN A 200 7.63 -21.21 5.12
N ASN A 201 7.07 -22.40 5.13
CA ASN A 201 7.62 -23.57 5.80
C ASN A 201 7.96 -23.31 7.29
N ASN A 202 7.13 -22.51 7.97
CA ASN A 202 7.32 -22.12 9.37
C ASN A 202 6.45 -22.97 10.29
N LYS A 203 6.89 -24.22 10.53
CA LYS A 203 6.17 -25.16 11.38
C LYS A 203 5.87 -24.62 12.79
N PRO A 204 6.82 -24.00 13.54
CA PRO A 204 6.52 -23.55 14.90
C PRO A 204 5.39 -22.52 14.97
N ALA A 205 5.32 -21.59 14.00
CA ALA A 205 4.25 -20.61 13.93
C ALA A 205 2.92 -21.26 13.51
N ALA A 206 2.96 -22.18 12.56
CA ALA A 206 1.81 -22.96 12.15
C ALA A 206 1.24 -23.80 13.32
N ASP A 207 2.08 -24.49 14.10
CA ASP A 207 1.69 -25.23 15.31
C ASP A 207 0.96 -24.32 16.32
N SER A 208 1.49 -23.11 16.51
CA SER A 208 0.87 -22.12 17.39
C SER A 208 -0.53 -21.73 16.93
N LEU A 209 -0.74 -21.52 15.62
CA LEU A 209 -2.07 -21.21 15.09
C LEU A 209 -3.02 -22.39 15.11
N MET A 210 -2.54 -23.60 14.84
CA MET A 210 -3.33 -24.82 14.99
C MET A 210 -3.87 -24.96 16.42
N SER A 211 -3.04 -24.65 17.43
CA SER A 211 -3.45 -24.67 18.83
C SER A 211 -4.55 -23.65 19.16
N ILE A 212 -4.71 -22.60 18.36
CA ILE A 212 -5.76 -21.58 18.49
C ILE A 212 -7.01 -22.00 17.68
N CYS A 213 -6.84 -22.40 16.42
CA CYS A 213 -7.93 -22.69 15.49
C CYS A 213 -8.75 -23.91 15.92
N VAL A 214 -8.10 -25.01 16.29
CA VAL A 214 -8.80 -26.27 16.65
C VAL A 214 -9.76 -26.09 17.83
N PRO A 215 -9.40 -25.46 18.97
CA PRO A 215 -10.35 -25.19 20.04
C PRO A 215 -11.45 -24.20 19.65
N MET A 216 -11.17 -23.25 18.78
CA MET A 216 -12.19 -22.30 18.31
C MET A 216 -13.23 -22.99 17.44
N VAL A 217 -12.82 -23.89 16.52
CA VAL A 217 -13.73 -24.67 15.68
C VAL A 217 -14.56 -25.64 16.53
N LYS A 218 -13.99 -26.28 17.56
CA LYS A 218 -14.77 -27.11 18.50
C LYS A 218 -15.92 -26.37 19.16
N LYS A 219 -15.79 -25.05 19.38
CA LYS A 219 -16.87 -24.21 19.92
C LYS A 219 -17.80 -23.69 18.83
N ASN A 220 -17.31 -23.55 17.62
CA ASN A 220 -18.02 -22.99 16.47
C ASN A 220 -17.85 -23.93 15.26
N PRO A 221 -18.62 -25.04 15.19
CA PRO A 221 -18.45 -26.07 14.16
C PRO A 221 -18.57 -25.55 12.72
N GLU A 222 -19.30 -24.48 12.49
CA GLU A 222 -19.39 -23.81 11.17
C GLU A 222 -18.02 -23.32 10.66
N GLY A 223 -17.05 -23.13 11.56
CA GLY A 223 -15.67 -22.76 11.22
C GLY A 223 -14.85 -23.89 10.62
N GLU A 224 -15.33 -25.14 10.67
CA GLU A 224 -14.64 -26.32 10.14
C GLU A 224 -14.37 -26.18 8.64
N ALA A 225 -15.34 -25.64 7.90
CA ALA A 225 -15.21 -25.39 6.45
C ALA A 225 -14.01 -24.48 6.10
N PHE A 226 -13.60 -23.58 7.00
CA PHE A 226 -12.42 -22.74 6.82
C PHE A 226 -11.13 -23.40 7.32
N LEU A 227 -11.24 -24.22 8.37
CA LEU A 227 -10.05 -24.88 8.95
C LEU A 227 -9.60 -26.08 8.09
N PHE A 228 -10.53 -26.82 7.50
CA PHE A 228 -10.23 -28.06 6.79
C PHE A 228 -9.16 -27.91 5.69
N PRO A 229 -9.25 -26.96 4.74
CA PRO A 229 -8.21 -26.80 3.71
C PRO A 229 -6.82 -26.51 4.31
N SER A 230 -6.77 -25.66 5.33
CA SER A 230 -5.53 -25.28 6.02
C SER A 230 -4.97 -26.43 6.87
N LEU A 231 -5.84 -27.20 7.52
CA LEU A 231 -5.45 -28.43 8.24
C LEU A 231 -4.83 -29.45 7.29
N LEU A 232 -5.46 -29.65 6.15
CA LEU A 232 -4.96 -30.55 5.12
C LEU A 232 -3.57 -30.12 4.63
N SER A 233 -3.43 -28.83 4.28
CA SER A 233 -2.16 -28.26 3.85
C SER A 233 -1.09 -28.37 4.95
N TYR A 234 -1.44 -28.06 6.19
CA TYR A 234 -0.56 -28.21 7.35
C TYR A 234 -0.10 -29.68 7.51
N THR A 235 -1.05 -30.64 7.48
CA THR A 235 -0.77 -32.05 7.67
C THR A 235 0.17 -32.58 6.58
N VAL A 236 -0.12 -32.27 5.32
CA VAL A 236 0.71 -32.69 4.19
C VAL A 236 2.12 -32.12 4.27
N ASN A 237 2.29 -30.89 4.78
CA ASN A 237 3.61 -30.24 4.82
C ASN A 237 4.45 -30.59 6.07
N PHE A 238 3.82 -30.84 7.20
CA PHE A 238 4.53 -30.89 8.48
C PHE A 238 4.38 -32.18 9.29
N CYS A 239 3.43 -33.07 8.94
CA CYS A 239 3.14 -34.24 9.70
C CYS A 239 3.80 -35.52 9.11
N SER A 240 3.75 -36.61 9.85
CA SER A 240 4.27 -37.91 9.43
C SER A 240 3.41 -38.54 8.32
N SER A 241 3.97 -39.49 7.61
CA SER A 241 3.25 -40.27 6.58
C SER A 241 2.00 -40.96 7.11
N ASP A 242 2.02 -41.40 8.37
CA ASP A 242 0.86 -42.05 8.99
C ASP A 242 -0.26 -41.07 9.25
N GLU A 243 0.06 -39.88 9.77
CA GLU A 243 -0.93 -38.77 9.97
C GLU A 243 -1.50 -38.26 8.64
N ILE A 244 -0.66 -38.11 7.61
CA ILE A 244 -1.12 -37.77 6.26
C ILE A 244 -2.11 -38.81 5.76
N LYS A 245 -1.78 -40.11 5.90
CA LYS A 245 -2.64 -41.22 5.47
C LYS A 245 -3.97 -41.23 6.21
N GLU A 246 -3.97 -40.94 7.52
CA GLU A 246 -5.17 -40.86 8.34
C GLU A 246 -6.11 -39.75 7.80
N VAL A 247 -5.61 -38.54 7.63
CA VAL A 247 -6.40 -37.40 7.11
C VAL A 247 -6.92 -37.67 5.69
N LEU A 248 -6.07 -38.17 4.78
CA LEU A 248 -6.50 -38.51 3.43
C LEU A 248 -7.59 -39.60 3.41
N THR A 249 -7.55 -40.54 4.35
CA THR A 249 -8.55 -41.60 4.45
C THR A 249 -9.86 -41.09 5.03
N GLU A 250 -9.79 -40.24 6.04
CA GLU A 250 -10.97 -39.62 6.68
C GLU A 250 -11.80 -38.81 5.68
N TYR A 251 -11.13 -38.04 4.83
CA TYR A 251 -11.79 -37.09 3.92
C TYR A 251 -11.87 -37.57 2.45
N GLN A 252 -11.53 -38.83 2.15
CA GLN A 252 -11.48 -39.35 0.77
C GLN A 252 -12.82 -39.32 0.00
N ASN A 253 -13.95 -39.24 0.70
CA ASN A 253 -15.28 -39.21 0.11
C ASN A 253 -15.92 -37.80 0.08
N MET A 254 -15.18 -36.77 0.50
CA MET A 254 -15.64 -35.39 0.39
C MET A 254 -15.59 -34.89 -1.05
N GLU A 255 -16.50 -33.99 -1.38
CA GLU A 255 -16.40 -33.19 -2.60
C GLU A 255 -15.33 -32.12 -2.39
N LEU A 256 -14.22 -32.27 -3.09
CA LEU A 256 -13.05 -31.41 -2.94
C LEU A 256 -13.04 -30.30 -3.99
N THR A 257 -12.63 -29.13 -3.58
CA THR A 257 -12.27 -28.04 -4.51
C THR A 257 -11.00 -28.41 -5.31
N THR A 258 -10.70 -27.64 -6.35
CA THR A 258 -9.47 -27.85 -7.14
C THR A 258 -8.20 -27.73 -6.27
N ASP A 259 -8.14 -26.76 -5.37
CA ASP A 259 -7.01 -26.57 -4.46
C ASP A 259 -6.84 -27.74 -3.49
N GLU A 260 -7.93 -28.18 -2.88
CA GLU A 260 -7.92 -29.34 -1.98
C GLU A 260 -7.52 -30.62 -2.73
N THR A 261 -8.01 -30.80 -3.96
CA THR A 261 -7.61 -31.93 -4.81
C THR A 261 -6.11 -31.93 -5.09
N MET A 262 -5.51 -30.75 -5.34
CA MET A 262 -4.06 -30.62 -5.50
C MET A 262 -3.30 -31.02 -4.21
N ILE A 263 -3.77 -30.57 -3.04
CA ILE A 263 -3.15 -30.91 -1.76
C ILE A 263 -3.31 -32.42 -1.47
N PHE A 264 -4.46 -33.02 -1.80
CA PHE A 264 -4.66 -34.48 -1.70
C PHE A 264 -3.65 -35.23 -2.59
N ALA A 265 -3.47 -34.78 -3.83
CA ALA A 265 -2.49 -35.39 -4.73
C ALA A 265 -1.07 -35.28 -4.19
N GLU A 266 -0.69 -34.14 -3.62
CA GLU A 266 0.60 -33.98 -2.95
C GLU A 266 0.74 -34.92 -1.75
N GLY A 267 -0.30 -35.03 -0.92
CA GLY A 267 -0.35 -35.93 0.21
C GLY A 267 -0.17 -37.39 -0.21
N TYR A 268 -0.90 -37.87 -1.23
CA TYR A 268 -0.72 -39.20 -1.78
C TYR A 268 0.69 -39.43 -2.35
N SER A 269 1.28 -38.39 -3.00
CA SER A 269 2.68 -38.47 -3.45
C SER A 269 3.64 -38.66 -2.28
N LYS A 270 3.46 -37.92 -1.18
CA LYS A 270 4.32 -37.99 0.01
C LYS A 270 4.27 -39.36 0.73
N ILE A 271 3.11 -40.04 0.69
CA ILE A 271 2.97 -41.41 1.28
C ILE A 271 3.25 -42.53 0.30
N GLY A 272 3.69 -42.23 -0.93
CA GLY A 272 4.08 -43.21 -1.94
C GLY A 272 2.94 -43.79 -2.79
N GLU A 273 1.73 -43.27 -2.66
CA GLU A 273 0.53 -43.69 -3.42
C GLU A 273 0.44 -42.91 -4.77
N TYR A 274 1.50 -43.06 -5.60
CA TYR A 274 1.70 -42.22 -6.80
C TYR A 274 0.60 -42.34 -7.85
N ASP A 275 -0.01 -43.53 -7.98
CA ASP A 275 -1.08 -43.76 -8.96
C ASP A 275 -2.36 -43.02 -8.56
N LYS A 276 -2.68 -42.96 -7.28
CA LYS A 276 -3.79 -42.15 -6.77
C LYS A 276 -3.50 -40.66 -6.93
N ALA A 277 -2.29 -40.24 -6.59
CA ALA A 277 -1.85 -38.87 -6.77
C ALA A 277 -1.99 -38.41 -8.24
N MET A 278 -1.51 -39.26 -9.18
CA MET A 278 -1.60 -38.95 -10.61
C MET A 278 -3.05 -38.97 -11.12
N ALA A 279 -3.89 -39.89 -10.63
CA ALA A 279 -5.31 -39.91 -11.02
C ALA A 279 -6.05 -38.62 -10.61
N LEU A 280 -5.80 -38.12 -9.41
CA LEU A 280 -6.38 -36.87 -8.93
C LEU A 280 -5.91 -35.67 -9.78
N ILE A 281 -4.60 -35.52 -9.97
CA ILE A 281 -4.04 -34.37 -10.66
C ILE A 281 -4.41 -34.37 -12.17
N SER A 282 -4.58 -35.54 -12.78
CA SER A 282 -4.91 -35.63 -14.21
C SER A 282 -6.33 -35.17 -14.56
N ASN A 283 -7.21 -35.10 -13.57
CA ASN A 283 -8.59 -34.62 -13.74
C ASN A 283 -8.72 -33.10 -13.56
N ILE A 284 -7.65 -32.43 -13.12
CA ILE A 284 -7.62 -30.98 -12.95
C ILE A 284 -7.28 -30.33 -14.30
N ASN A 285 -8.08 -29.37 -14.70
CA ASN A 285 -7.76 -28.47 -15.78
C ASN A 285 -7.37 -27.12 -15.15
N PRO A 286 -6.06 -26.85 -14.95
CA PRO A 286 -5.64 -25.61 -14.33
C PRO A 286 -6.01 -24.44 -15.22
N ALA A 287 -6.56 -23.37 -14.62
CA ALA A 287 -6.83 -22.13 -15.35
C ALA A 287 -5.53 -21.61 -15.96
N GLU A 288 -5.59 -21.21 -17.23
CA GLU A 288 -4.45 -20.59 -17.91
C GLU A 288 -4.05 -19.31 -17.18
N ASN A 289 -2.84 -19.23 -16.77
CA ASN A 289 -2.20 -18.15 -16.02
C ASN A 289 -2.49 -18.19 -14.55
N THR A 290 -1.61 -18.70 -13.75
CA THR A 290 -1.52 -18.23 -12.41
C THR A 290 -0.73 -19.19 -11.54
N TRP A 291 -0.63 -18.82 -10.32
CA TRP A 291 -0.17 -19.63 -9.21
C TRP A 291 -0.70 -21.06 -9.26
N ASP A 292 -1.97 -21.28 -9.64
CA ASP A 292 -2.59 -22.61 -9.70
C ASP A 292 -1.97 -23.50 -10.79
N SER A 293 -1.64 -22.94 -11.95
CA SER A 293 -0.97 -23.70 -13.02
C SER A 293 0.48 -24.06 -12.63
N LEU A 294 1.17 -23.17 -11.91
CA LEU A 294 2.51 -23.43 -11.38
C LEU A 294 2.46 -24.50 -10.28
N LYS A 295 1.52 -24.39 -9.34
CA LYS A 295 1.30 -25.37 -8.27
C LYS A 295 0.97 -26.75 -8.85
N TYR A 296 0.04 -26.82 -9.80
CA TYR A 296 -0.30 -28.04 -10.54
C TYR A 296 0.93 -28.67 -11.19
N ALA A 297 1.70 -27.89 -11.94
CA ALA A 297 2.89 -28.37 -12.62
C ALA A 297 3.95 -28.89 -11.63
N SER A 298 4.17 -28.16 -10.53
CA SER A 298 5.11 -28.56 -9.47
C SER A 298 4.75 -29.90 -8.84
N ILE A 299 3.48 -30.10 -8.50
CA ILE A 299 2.99 -31.35 -7.91
C ILE A 299 3.13 -32.49 -8.92
N LYS A 300 2.76 -32.27 -10.17
CA LYS A 300 2.88 -33.28 -11.23
C LYS A 300 4.33 -33.68 -11.51
N ILE A 301 5.26 -32.72 -11.47
CA ILE A 301 6.70 -32.97 -11.57
C ILE A 301 7.16 -33.87 -10.43
N ASP A 302 6.81 -33.54 -9.16
CA ASP A 302 7.16 -34.35 -7.98
C ASP A 302 6.65 -35.78 -8.11
N ILE A 303 5.40 -35.96 -8.52
CA ILE A 303 4.82 -37.32 -8.70
C ILE A 303 5.58 -38.09 -9.79
N LEU A 304 5.87 -37.49 -10.94
CA LEU A 304 6.59 -38.11 -12.06
C LEU A 304 8.02 -38.47 -11.65
N GLU A 305 8.70 -37.62 -10.92
CA GLU A 305 10.04 -37.85 -10.40
C GLU A 305 10.05 -39.07 -9.45
N ARG A 306 9.12 -39.14 -8.50
CA ARG A 306 8.98 -40.24 -7.54
C ARG A 306 8.56 -41.55 -8.21
N GLN A 307 7.82 -41.49 -9.32
CA GLN A 307 7.53 -42.63 -10.18
C GLN A 307 8.75 -43.10 -11.03
N GLY A 308 9.87 -42.39 -11.00
CA GLY A 308 11.04 -42.65 -11.84
C GLY A 308 10.87 -42.23 -13.31
N LYS A 309 9.83 -41.48 -13.66
CA LYS A 309 9.53 -40.98 -15.02
C LYS A 309 10.31 -39.69 -15.30
N TYR A 310 11.62 -39.75 -15.13
CA TYR A 310 12.48 -38.56 -15.17
C TYR A 310 12.43 -37.77 -16.48
N LYS A 311 12.23 -38.44 -17.62
CA LYS A 311 12.14 -37.79 -18.92
C LYS A 311 10.89 -36.89 -19.02
N GLU A 312 9.76 -37.40 -18.55
CA GLU A 312 8.50 -36.67 -18.53
C GLU A 312 8.56 -35.50 -17.51
N ALA A 313 9.08 -35.81 -16.32
CA ALA A 313 9.31 -34.79 -15.29
C ALA A 313 10.20 -33.65 -15.78
N PHE A 314 11.32 -33.97 -16.45
CA PHE A 314 12.23 -32.96 -17.01
C PHE A 314 11.59 -32.10 -18.09
N THR A 315 10.79 -32.71 -18.97
CA THR A 315 10.09 -31.95 -20.02
C THR A 315 9.14 -30.94 -19.40
N LEU A 316 8.34 -31.38 -18.42
CA LEU A 316 7.40 -30.51 -17.72
C LEU A 316 8.13 -29.45 -16.87
N TYR A 317 9.25 -29.82 -16.23
CA TYR A 317 10.08 -28.89 -15.46
C TYR A 317 10.63 -27.74 -16.29
N ARG A 318 11.02 -28.00 -17.54
CA ARG A 318 11.51 -26.95 -18.43
C ARG A 318 10.42 -25.91 -18.71
N ASP A 319 9.20 -26.38 -18.97
CA ASP A 319 8.07 -25.48 -19.24
C ASP A 319 7.63 -24.75 -17.97
N TYR A 320 7.61 -25.45 -16.84
CA TYR A 320 7.39 -24.87 -15.50
C TYR A 320 8.40 -23.78 -15.16
N SER A 321 9.69 -24.05 -15.40
CA SER A 321 10.77 -23.09 -15.10
C SER A 321 10.61 -21.79 -15.93
N ALA A 322 10.23 -21.90 -17.19
CA ALA A 322 9.96 -20.74 -18.04
C ALA A 322 8.73 -19.93 -17.55
N SER A 323 7.66 -20.65 -17.18
CA SER A 323 6.45 -20.03 -16.63
C SER A 323 6.70 -19.36 -15.28
N LEU A 324 7.50 -19.98 -14.42
CA LEU A 324 7.90 -19.43 -13.12
C LEU A 324 8.74 -18.14 -13.29
N GLU A 325 9.69 -18.16 -14.23
CA GLU A 325 10.49 -16.97 -14.54
C GLU A 325 9.62 -15.82 -15.05
N HIS A 326 8.64 -16.12 -15.91
CA HIS A 326 7.67 -15.14 -16.39
C HIS A 326 6.85 -14.56 -15.24
N TYR A 327 6.28 -15.40 -14.40
CA TYR A 327 5.50 -15.02 -13.23
C TYR A 327 6.30 -14.14 -12.25
N GLN A 328 7.56 -14.52 -11.97
CA GLN A 328 8.44 -13.71 -11.12
C GLN A 328 8.73 -12.33 -11.71
N LYS A 329 8.93 -12.23 -13.03
CA LYS A 329 9.12 -10.94 -13.72
C LYS A 329 7.87 -10.07 -13.63
N GLU A 330 6.70 -10.67 -13.78
CA GLU A 330 5.42 -9.98 -13.63
C GLU A 330 5.23 -9.42 -12.23
N LEU A 331 5.45 -10.24 -11.19
CA LEU A 331 5.40 -9.79 -9.79
C LEU A 331 6.36 -8.63 -9.51
N LEU A 332 7.60 -8.71 -10.00
CA LEU A 332 8.60 -7.64 -9.84
C LEU A 332 8.19 -6.35 -10.57
N SER A 333 7.52 -6.46 -11.71
CA SER A 333 7.02 -5.29 -12.44
C SER A 333 5.87 -4.59 -11.69
N GLN A 334 4.98 -5.35 -11.07
CA GLN A 334 3.89 -4.81 -10.25
C GLN A 334 4.42 -4.08 -9.01
N ASP A 335 5.44 -4.60 -8.35
CA ASP A 335 6.07 -3.94 -7.19
C ASP A 335 6.70 -2.59 -7.54
N LEU A 336 7.33 -2.49 -8.71
CA LEU A 336 7.92 -1.24 -9.20
C LEU A 336 6.84 -0.21 -9.55
N LEU A 337 5.76 -0.65 -10.20
CA LEU A 337 4.61 0.19 -10.54
C LEU A 337 3.89 0.70 -9.28
N PHE A 338 3.72 -0.16 -8.28
CA PHE A 338 3.10 0.21 -7.00
C PHE A 338 3.94 1.26 -6.26
N ALA A 339 5.26 1.09 -6.20
CA ALA A 339 6.16 2.05 -5.58
C ALA A 339 6.15 3.41 -6.30
N ASP A 340 6.13 3.41 -7.64
CA ASP A 340 6.05 4.63 -8.46
C ASP A 340 4.69 5.33 -8.27
N LYS A 341 3.59 4.59 -8.31
CA LYS A 341 2.23 5.12 -8.10
C LYS A 341 2.06 5.69 -6.70
N LYS A 342 2.59 5.02 -5.67
CA LYS A 342 2.61 5.52 -4.30
C LYS A 342 3.39 6.84 -4.21
N HIS A 343 4.58 6.88 -4.81
CA HIS A 343 5.39 8.10 -4.85
C HIS A 343 4.69 9.24 -5.58
N GLN A 344 4.03 8.97 -6.73
CA GLN A 344 3.24 9.97 -7.46
C GLN A 344 2.06 10.49 -6.64
N LEU A 345 1.37 9.63 -5.88
CA LEU A 345 0.27 10.03 -5.01
C LEU A 345 0.74 10.83 -3.80
N GLU A 346 1.86 10.46 -3.19
CA GLU A 346 2.49 11.22 -2.11
C GLU A 346 2.91 12.62 -2.62
N MET A 347 3.53 12.69 -3.80
CA MET A 347 3.89 13.95 -4.43
C MET A 347 2.67 14.80 -4.79
N LYS A 348 1.60 14.19 -5.30
CA LYS A 348 0.34 14.89 -5.59
C LYS A 348 -0.31 15.43 -4.32
N SER A 349 -0.35 14.65 -3.25
CA SER A 349 -0.89 15.09 -1.95
C SER A 349 -0.05 16.24 -1.35
N LEU A 350 1.27 16.18 -1.48
CA LEU A 350 2.16 17.27 -1.07
C LEU A 350 1.92 18.55 -1.89
N MET A 351 1.71 18.43 -3.19
CA MET A 351 1.37 19.56 -4.06
C MET A 351 0.00 20.17 -3.69
N GLU A 352 -1.01 19.35 -3.43
CA GLU A 352 -2.34 19.81 -3.01
C GLU A 352 -2.29 20.52 -1.64
N ILE A 353 -1.47 20.04 -0.70
CA ILE A 353 -1.22 20.70 0.58
C ILE A 353 -0.52 22.05 0.34
N GLN A 354 0.49 22.08 -0.51
CA GLN A 354 1.24 23.31 -0.83
C GLN A 354 0.37 24.36 -1.54
N ASP A 355 -0.50 23.92 -2.45
CA ASP A 355 -1.45 24.84 -3.12
C ASP A 355 -2.51 25.37 -2.15
N ARG A 356 -3.01 24.52 -1.25
CA ARG A 356 -3.92 24.95 -0.18
C ARG A 356 -3.25 25.95 0.76
N ASP A 357 -2.02 25.69 1.17
CA ASP A 357 -1.24 26.60 2.01
C ASP A 357 -0.97 27.92 1.28
N ARG A 358 -0.67 27.88 -0.02
CA ARG A 358 -0.53 29.09 -0.85
C ARG A 358 -1.82 29.93 -0.90
N ILE A 359 -2.99 29.28 -1.04
CA ILE A 359 -4.28 29.95 -1.03
C ILE A 359 -4.56 30.55 0.37
N ILE A 360 -4.27 29.82 1.44
CA ILE A 360 -4.43 30.29 2.82
C ILE A 360 -3.53 31.51 3.07
N TRP A 361 -2.25 31.42 2.68
CA TRP A 361 -1.33 32.54 2.80
C TRP A 361 -1.73 33.75 1.92
N GLY A 362 -2.21 33.48 0.70
CA GLY A 362 -2.74 34.49 -0.19
C GLY A 362 -3.96 35.21 0.40
N THR A 363 -4.90 34.48 0.98
CA THR A 363 -6.09 35.06 1.65
C THR A 363 -5.73 35.79 2.93
N LEU A 364 -4.80 35.27 3.74
CA LEU A 364 -4.29 35.97 4.92
C LEU A 364 -3.57 37.26 4.56
N CYS A 365 -2.75 37.26 3.52
CA CYS A 365 -2.10 38.46 2.99
C CYS A 365 -3.13 39.48 2.47
N GLY A 366 -4.18 39.00 1.79
CA GLY A 366 -5.29 39.85 1.33
C GLY A 366 -6.07 40.47 2.48
N ILE A 367 -6.40 39.71 3.51
CA ILE A 367 -7.06 40.21 4.74
C ILE A 367 -6.15 41.20 5.47
N PHE A 368 -4.87 40.89 5.59
CA PHE A 368 -3.89 41.79 6.21
C PHE A 368 -3.76 43.12 5.41
N GLY A 369 -3.74 43.02 4.08
CA GLY A 369 -3.78 44.20 3.19
C GLY A 369 -5.05 45.04 3.38
N LEU A 370 -6.21 44.39 3.51
CA LEU A 370 -7.48 45.05 3.79
C LEU A 370 -7.51 45.74 5.17
N VAL A 371 -6.99 45.08 6.19
CA VAL A 371 -6.87 45.64 7.55
C VAL A 371 -5.94 46.85 7.55
N ILE A 372 -4.83 46.79 6.81
CA ILE A 372 -3.92 47.94 6.62
C ILE A 372 -4.63 49.05 5.87
N LEU A 373 -5.38 48.72 4.83
CA LEU A 373 -6.12 49.73 4.02
C LEU A 373 -7.22 50.42 4.86
N VAL A 374 -7.98 49.66 5.62
CA VAL A 374 -9.02 50.18 6.55
C VAL A 374 -8.38 50.99 7.67
N GLY A 375 -7.28 50.51 8.25
CA GLY A 375 -6.48 51.23 9.23
C GLY A 375 -5.93 52.53 8.65
N TRP A 376 -5.45 52.50 7.41
CA TRP A 376 -4.95 53.68 6.70
C TRP A 376 -6.06 54.68 6.39
N LEU A 377 -7.25 54.24 5.94
CA LEU A 377 -8.42 55.08 5.71
C LEU A 377 -8.94 55.71 7.01
N TYR A 378 -8.97 54.93 8.10
CA TYR A 378 -9.33 55.42 9.43
C TYR A 378 -8.31 56.43 9.94
N TYR A 379 -7.02 56.14 9.78
CA TYR A 379 -5.93 57.04 10.17
C TYR A 379 -5.96 58.36 9.34
N ARG A 380 -6.22 58.26 8.03
CA ARG A 380 -6.39 59.41 7.14
C ARG A 380 -7.61 60.27 7.54
N GLY A 381 -8.71 59.63 7.96
CA GLY A 381 -9.88 60.29 8.50
C GLY A 381 -9.60 61.01 9.83
N TYR A 382 -8.75 60.40 10.68
CA TYR A 382 -8.30 60.99 11.95
C TYR A 382 -7.34 62.17 11.71
N LEU A 383 -6.39 62.02 10.80
CA LEU A 383 -5.42 63.05 10.42
C LEU A 383 -6.08 64.30 9.80
N SER A 384 -7.19 64.14 9.08
CA SER A 384 -7.91 65.28 8.53
C SER A 384 -8.48 66.23 9.62
N LYS A 385 -8.66 65.72 10.84
CA LYS A 385 -9.12 66.45 12.01
C LYS A 385 -8.00 67.03 12.90
N THR A 386 -6.83 66.38 12.88
CA THR A 386 -5.69 66.71 13.77
C THR A 386 -4.58 67.50 13.05
N LYS A 387 -4.67 67.65 11.71
CA LYS A 387 -3.64 68.27 10.86
C LYS A 387 -3.31 69.76 11.17
N ARG A 388 -4.10 70.42 12.00
CA ARG A 388 -3.79 71.78 12.37
C ARG A 388 -2.93 71.97 13.64
N ILE A 389 -2.69 70.92 14.41
CA ILE A 389 -2.01 71.07 15.70
C ILE A 389 -0.69 70.28 15.78
N LEU A 390 -0.45 69.29 14.90
CA LEU A 390 0.65 68.32 15.04
C LEU A 390 1.73 68.34 13.94
N ALA A 391 1.60 69.19 12.93
CA ALA A 391 2.46 69.20 11.74
C ALA A 391 3.96 69.45 12.02
N GLU A 392 4.32 70.03 13.13
CA GLU A 392 5.75 70.26 13.46
C GLU A 392 6.42 69.18 14.28
N LYS A 393 5.67 68.35 15.02
CA LYS A 393 6.26 67.21 15.80
C LYS A 393 6.35 65.91 15.00
N GLU A 394 5.54 65.77 13.98
CA GLU A 394 5.33 64.51 13.26
C GLU A 394 6.45 64.18 12.24
N ASN A 395 7.05 65.20 11.64
CA ASN A 395 8.11 65.02 10.64
C ASN A 395 9.37 64.29 11.18
N LYS A 396 9.56 64.27 12.48
CA LYS A 396 10.72 63.62 13.11
C LYS A 396 10.45 62.12 13.41
N ASN A 397 9.19 61.79 13.75
CA ASN A 397 8.79 60.38 14.05
C ASN A 397 8.58 59.56 12.79
N LEU A 398 8.04 60.14 11.71
CA LEU A 398 7.85 59.43 10.44
C LEU A 398 9.16 58.97 9.77
N ARG A 399 10.26 59.73 9.97
CA ARG A 399 11.59 59.31 9.44
C ARG A 399 12.14 58.08 10.16
N LEU A 400 11.92 57.94 11.46
CA LEU A 400 12.37 56.81 12.25
C LEU A 400 11.56 55.54 11.94
N GLU A 401 10.25 55.68 11.66
CA GLU A 401 9.37 54.56 11.33
C GLU A 401 9.66 53.98 9.92
N GLN A 402 10.01 54.86 8.97
CA GLN A 402 10.46 54.43 7.64
C GLN A 402 11.81 53.70 7.67
N GLU A 403 12.70 54.04 8.58
CA GLU A 403 13.99 53.41 8.73
C GLU A 403 13.86 51.99 9.35
N ASN A 404 12.94 51.84 10.31
CA ASN A 404 12.64 50.54 10.92
C ASN A 404 11.95 49.55 9.94
N LEU A 405 11.01 50.05 9.13
CA LEU A 405 10.34 49.26 8.08
C LEU A 405 11.31 48.82 6.96
N ARG A 406 12.31 49.64 6.64
CA ARG A 406 13.37 49.21 5.69
C ARG A 406 14.21 48.09 6.21
N LEU A 407 14.55 48.11 7.50
CA LEU A 407 15.31 47.02 8.14
C LEU A 407 14.51 45.71 8.21
N GLU A 408 13.18 45.80 8.40
CA GLU A 408 12.33 44.62 8.46
C GLU A 408 12.10 43.99 7.06
N ILE A 409 11.99 44.81 6.03
CA ILE A 409 11.93 44.35 4.63
C ILE A 409 13.23 43.68 4.21
N ASP A 410 14.39 44.22 4.58
CA ASP A 410 15.71 43.63 4.30
C ASP A 410 15.88 42.26 5.00
N GLN A 411 15.30 42.09 6.21
CA GLN A 411 15.31 40.79 6.89
C GLN A 411 14.44 39.75 6.17
N LEU A 412 13.25 40.12 5.74
CA LEU A 412 12.33 39.25 4.99
C LEU A 412 12.87 38.90 3.59
N GLU A 413 13.58 39.83 2.92
CA GLU A 413 14.23 39.56 1.63
C GLU A 413 15.39 38.54 1.77
N ASN A 414 16.17 38.66 2.83
CA ASN A 414 17.24 37.71 3.14
C ASN A 414 16.71 36.29 3.48
N GLU A 415 15.60 36.19 4.22
CA GLU A 415 14.96 34.92 4.57
C GLU A 415 14.37 34.24 3.32
N ARG A 416 13.75 35.02 2.42
CA ARG A 416 13.25 34.52 1.13
C ARG A 416 14.37 33.97 0.24
N ASP A 417 15.53 34.62 0.22
CA ASP A 417 16.63 34.23 -0.66
C ASP A 417 17.37 33.00 -0.13
N ASN A 418 17.45 32.82 1.19
CA ASN A 418 17.90 31.58 1.83
C ASN A 418 16.97 30.38 1.54
N LEU A 419 15.64 30.59 1.54
CA LEU A 419 14.66 29.56 1.21
C LEU A 419 14.74 29.14 -0.27
N LYS A 420 15.03 30.07 -1.17
CA LYS A 420 15.25 29.78 -2.61
C LYS A 420 16.54 28.95 -2.84
N GLU A 421 17.57 29.20 -2.09
CA GLU A 421 18.83 28.47 -2.19
C GLU A 421 18.66 27.01 -1.72
N LEU A 422 17.95 26.78 -0.60
CA LEU A 422 17.58 25.46 -0.10
C LEU A 422 16.67 24.67 -1.08
N GLN A 423 15.72 25.35 -1.73
CA GLN A 423 14.86 24.73 -2.74
C GLN A 423 15.62 24.35 -4.01
N LYS A 424 16.67 25.09 -4.37
CA LYS A 424 17.55 24.81 -5.50
C LYS A 424 18.45 23.59 -5.22
N GLU A 425 19.02 23.48 -4.03
CA GLU A 425 19.80 22.31 -3.58
C GLU A 425 18.97 21.03 -3.57
N GLN A 426 17.73 21.06 -3.08
CA GLN A 426 16.82 19.89 -3.12
C GLN A 426 16.46 19.48 -4.55
N SER A 427 16.29 20.42 -5.47
CA SER A 427 15.97 20.11 -6.86
C SER A 427 17.13 19.51 -7.64
N GLU A 428 18.36 19.91 -7.33
CA GLU A 428 19.59 19.40 -7.96
C GLU A 428 19.96 17.98 -7.45
N LEU A 429 19.70 17.67 -6.18
CA LEU A 429 19.87 16.32 -5.62
C LEU A 429 18.86 15.30 -6.16
N ALA A 430 17.64 15.71 -6.47
CA ALA A 430 16.58 14.84 -7.00
C ALA A 430 16.77 14.48 -8.48
N LYS A 431 17.45 15.28 -9.27
CA LYS A 431 17.61 15.11 -10.71
C LYS A 431 18.43 13.88 -11.10
N PRO A 432 19.61 13.62 -10.52
CA PRO A 432 20.41 12.41 -10.84
C PRO A 432 19.68 11.12 -10.48
N ILE A 433 18.91 11.09 -9.40
CA ILE A 433 18.14 9.92 -8.95
C ILE A 433 17.01 9.64 -9.92
N LYS A 434 16.28 10.68 -10.33
CA LYS A 434 15.18 10.60 -11.30
C LYS A 434 15.68 10.08 -12.64
N ASP A 435 16.86 10.52 -13.09
CA ASP A 435 17.46 10.10 -14.35
C ASP A 435 17.91 8.62 -14.30
N VAL A 436 18.45 8.15 -13.18
CA VAL A 436 18.82 6.73 -12.99
C VAL A 436 17.58 5.84 -12.98
N ILE A 437 16.51 6.22 -12.27
CA ILE A 437 15.24 5.47 -12.24
C ILE A 437 14.61 5.43 -13.62
N LYS A 438 14.53 6.56 -14.32
CA LYS A 438 13.98 6.66 -15.68
C LYS A 438 14.76 5.80 -16.66
N SER A 439 16.09 5.80 -16.58
CA SER A 439 16.97 4.97 -17.40
C SER A 439 16.70 3.47 -17.17
N ARG A 440 16.61 3.03 -15.91
CA ARG A 440 16.32 1.62 -15.58
C ARG A 440 14.92 1.18 -16.02
N LEU A 441 13.91 2.03 -15.86
CA LEU A 441 12.56 1.77 -16.35
C LEU A 441 12.50 1.60 -17.88
N ASN A 442 13.22 2.44 -18.61
CA ASN A 442 13.29 2.32 -20.08
C ASN A 442 13.93 1.01 -20.53
N LEU A 443 14.96 0.53 -19.83
CA LEU A 443 15.61 -0.76 -20.11
C LEU A 443 14.65 -1.93 -19.86
N LEU A 444 13.90 -1.90 -18.73
CA LEU A 444 12.90 -2.90 -18.39
C LEU A 444 11.74 -2.92 -19.41
N ASN A 445 11.23 -1.74 -19.78
CA ASN A 445 10.19 -1.62 -20.80
C ASN A 445 10.64 -2.17 -22.16
N GLY A 446 11.92 -1.96 -22.53
CA GLY A 446 12.50 -2.52 -23.74
C GLY A 446 12.53 -4.06 -23.72
N LEU A 447 12.91 -4.66 -22.60
CA LEU A 447 12.89 -6.12 -22.42
C LEU A 447 11.47 -6.69 -22.44
N LEU A 448 10.51 -6.04 -21.77
CA LEU A 448 9.11 -6.44 -21.79
C LEU A 448 8.52 -6.35 -23.21
N ALA A 449 8.81 -5.27 -23.94
CA ALA A 449 8.37 -5.11 -25.30
C ALA A 449 8.96 -6.19 -26.23
N LYS A 450 10.24 -6.58 -26.02
CA LYS A 450 10.85 -7.72 -26.71
C LYS A 450 10.09 -9.02 -26.46
N GLU A 451 9.83 -9.35 -25.19
CA GLU A 451 9.13 -10.59 -24.81
C GLU A 451 7.69 -10.65 -25.35
N ILE A 452 6.96 -9.51 -25.29
CA ILE A 452 5.59 -9.42 -25.80
C ILE A 452 5.54 -9.51 -27.33
N THR A 453 6.48 -8.87 -28.03
CA THR A 453 6.43 -8.73 -29.49
C THR A 453 7.33 -9.73 -30.24
N ASN A 454 8.15 -10.48 -29.51
CA ASN A 454 9.22 -11.34 -30.01
C ASN A 454 10.16 -10.62 -31.01
N ASN A 455 10.43 -9.33 -30.77
CA ASN A 455 11.23 -8.48 -31.64
C ASN A 455 12.47 -7.95 -30.90
N ASP A 456 13.63 -8.46 -31.27
CA ASP A 456 14.93 -8.17 -30.63
C ASP A 456 15.35 -6.69 -30.67
N ARG A 457 14.77 -5.88 -31.56
CA ARG A 457 15.06 -4.44 -31.64
C ARG A 457 14.74 -3.71 -30.33
N TYR A 458 13.73 -4.15 -29.61
CA TYR A 458 13.35 -3.55 -28.33
C TYR A 458 14.34 -3.84 -27.20
N ALA A 459 15.14 -4.89 -27.30
CA ALA A 459 16.21 -5.20 -26.36
C ALA A 459 17.54 -4.46 -26.65
N GLU A 460 17.67 -3.76 -27.76
CA GLU A 460 18.91 -3.07 -28.14
C GLU A 460 19.42 -2.08 -27.08
N PRO A 461 18.58 -1.26 -26.42
CA PRO A 461 19.02 -0.39 -25.34
C PRO A 461 19.58 -1.18 -24.14
N TYR A 462 18.98 -2.32 -23.81
CA TYR A 462 19.44 -3.20 -22.74
C TYR A 462 20.78 -3.87 -23.10
N ASN A 463 20.91 -4.38 -24.31
CA ASN A 463 22.14 -5.01 -24.79
C ASN A 463 23.30 -3.99 -24.78
N LYS A 464 23.08 -2.77 -25.28
CA LYS A 464 24.05 -1.67 -25.21
C LYS A 464 24.41 -1.31 -23.77
N TRP A 465 23.44 -1.31 -22.87
CA TRP A 465 23.69 -1.06 -21.46
C TRP A 465 24.52 -2.18 -20.83
N ILE A 466 24.22 -3.46 -21.10
CA ILE A 466 25.02 -4.61 -20.65
C ILE A 466 26.45 -4.51 -21.14
N ASP A 467 26.65 -4.14 -22.40
CA ASP A 467 28.00 -3.95 -22.97
C ASP A 467 28.73 -2.78 -22.29
N THR A 468 28.02 -1.69 -21.95
CA THR A 468 28.58 -0.58 -21.19
C THR A 468 28.99 -1.04 -19.78
N VAL A 469 28.15 -1.84 -19.11
CA VAL A 469 28.46 -2.41 -17.79
C VAL A 469 29.65 -3.37 -17.85
N ARG A 470 29.77 -4.16 -18.92
CA ARG A 470 30.92 -5.05 -19.15
C ARG A 470 32.21 -4.28 -19.35
N ASN A 471 32.16 -3.17 -20.07
CA ASN A 471 33.33 -2.36 -20.44
C ASN A 471 33.72 -1.35 -19.35
N ASP A 472 32.76 -0.83 -18.56
CA ASP A 472 33.01 0.13 -17.49
C ASP A 472 32.22 -0.22 -16.22
N LYS A 473 32.65 -1.31 -15.58
CA LYS A 473 32.07 -1.80 -14.32
C LYS A 473 32.19 -0.78 -13.19
N LYS A 474 33.25 0.02 -13.19
CA LYS A 474 33.47 1.04 -12.17
C LYS A 474 32.34 2.06 -12.19
N LYS A 475 31.98 2.57 -13.36
CA LYS A 475 30.90 3.53 -13.52
C LYS A 475 29.54 2.99 -13.06
N PHE A 476 29.27 1.70 -13.32
CA PHE A 476 28.05 1.03 -12.83
C PHE A 476 28.06 0.90 -11.31
N MET A 477 29.16 0.48 -10.71
CA MET A 477 29.30 0.35 -9.27
C MET A 477 29.16 1.70 -8.56
N ASP A 478 29.77 2.76 -9.11
CA ASP A 478 29.65 4.12 -8.59
C ASP A 478 28.20 4.64 -8.67
N SER A 479 27.46 4.30 -9.74
CA SER A 479 26.03 4.65 -9.84
C SER A 479 25.16 3.91 -8.82
N THR A 480 25.53 2.68 -8.45
CA THR A 480 24.86 1.92 -7.39
C THR A 480 25.11 2.54 -6.02
N ARG A 481 26.34 2.92 -5.72
CA ARG A 481 26.68 3.66 -4.49
C ARG A 481 25.95 4.99 -4.39
N LEU A 482 25.87 5.75 -5.48
CA LEU A 482 25.11 7.01 -5.53
C LEU A 482 23.61 6.80 -5.22
N ALA A 483 23.02 5.73 -5.72
CA ALA A 483 21.66 5.38 -5.39
C ALA A 483 21.49 5.05 -3.89
N PHE A 484 22.46 4.33 -3.30
CA PHE A 484 22.48 4.06 -1.87
C PHE A 484 22.71 5.33 -1.04
N ALA A 485 23.61 6.20 -1.45
CA ALA A 485 23.86 7.48 -0.77
C ALA A 485 22.59 8.36 -0.74
N ALA A 486 21.76 8.27 -1.76
CA ALA A 486 20.51 8.99 -1.83
C ALA A 486 19.39 8.36 -0.98
N SER A 487 19.31 7.03 -0.93
CA SER A 487 18.27 6.32 -0.19
C SER A 487 18.63 6.05 1.28
N HIS A 488 19.91 5.88 1.58
CA HIS A 488 20.43 5.53 2.90
C HIS A 488 21.68 6.37 3.23
N PRO A 489 21.56 7.72 3.31
CA PRO A 489 22.70 8.61 3.48
C PRO A 489 23.50 8.32 4.75
N LYS A 490 22.84 8.08 5.87
CA LYS A 490 23.49 7.76 7.15
C LYS A 490 24.27 6.45 7.12
N PHE A 491 23.79 5.46 6.36
CA PHE A 491 24.49 4.20 6.18
C PHE A 491 25.79 4.41 5.37
N ILE A 492 25.74 5.17 4.30
CA ILE A 492 26.95 5.48 3.49
C ILE A 492 27.93 6.31 4.30
N GLU A 493 27.47 7.35 4.99
CA GLU A 493 28.29 8.19 5.87
C GLU A 493 29.02 7.36 6.95
N HIS A 494 28.31 6.42 7.58
CA HIS A 494 28.89 5.51 8.55
C HIS A 494 30.03 4.66 7.95
N LEU A 495 29.85 4.15 6.74
CA LEU A 495 30.89 3.37 6.06
C LEU A 495 32.12 4.26 5.69
N GLU A 496 31.90 5.49 5.29
CA GLU A 496 32.97 6.47 5.00
C GLU A 496 33.76 6.84 6.26
N GLN A 497 33.08 7.02 7.40
CA GLN A 497 33.72 7.31 8.70
C GLN A 497 34.63 6.17 9.18
N HIS A 498 34.39 4.93 8.75
CA HIS A 498 35.25 3.78 9.05
C HIS A 498 36.43 3.63 8.08
N GLY A 499 36.68 4.64 7.26
CA GLY A 499 37.85 4.68 6.36
C GLY A 499 37.79 3.70 5.20
N LEU A 500 36.54 3.33 4.78
CA LEU A 500 36.34 2.49 3.61
C LEU A 500 36.48 3.32 2.34
N SER A 501 37.22 2.80 1.38
CA SER A 501 37.33 3.42 0.05
C SER A 501 36.02 3.30 -0.74
N ALA A 502 35.84 4.17 -1.74
CA ALA A 502 34.67 4.13 -2.63
C ALA A 502 34.45 2.74 -3.27
N ASN A 503 35.50 2.01 -3.59
CA ASN A 503 35.43 0.66 -4.14
C ASN A 503 34.93 -0.36 -3.10
N GLU A 504 35.39 -0.23 -1.85
CA GLU A 504 34.93 -1.10 -0.75
C GLU A 504 33.46 -0.81 -0.40
N ILE A 505 33.04 0.43 -0.43
CA ILE A 505 31.64 0.82 -0.23
C ILE A 505 30.78 0.29 -1.37
N ASN A 506 31.22 0.41 -2.63
CA ASN A 506 30.56 -0.19 -3.79
C ASN A 506 30.38 -1.71 -3.60
N TYR A 507 31.40 -2.39 -3.08
CA TYR A 507 31.37 -3.81 -2.77
C TYR A 507 30.33 -4.13 -1.68
N LEU A 508 30.23 -3.32 -0.64
CA LEU A 508 29.26 -3.50 0.44
C LEU A 508 27.81 -3.21 -0.01
N CYS A 509 27.60 -2.30 -0.92
CA CYS A 509 26.28 -2.05 -1.51
C CYS A 509 25.71 -3.30 -2.19
N LEU A 510 26.55 -4.16 -2.79
CA LEU A 510 26.10 -5.44 -3.36
C LEU A 510 25.59 -6.42 -2.30
N TYR A 511 26.22 -6.47 -1.13
CA TYR A 511 25.72 -7.26 -0.01
C TYR A 511 24.45 -6.68 0.60
N ALA A 512 24.33 -5.36 0.62
CA ALA A 512 23.15 -4.66 1.12
C ALA A 512 21.90 -4.98 0.28
N ILE A 513 22.02 -5.08 -1.05
CA ILE A 513 20.93 -5.49 -1.94
C ILE A 513 20.63 -7.01 -1.91
N GLY A 514 21.35 -7.79 -1.12
CA GLY A 514 21.04 -9.19 -0.87
C GLY A 514 21.92 -10.21 -1.57
N LEU A 515 22.91 -9.81 -2.38
CA LEU A 515 23.82 -10.75 -3.04
C LEU A 515 24.68 -11.51 -2.02
N ARG A 516 24.96 -12.78 -2.32
CA ARG A 516 25.81 -13.64 -1.48
C ARG A 516 27.27 -13.53 -1.92
N GLY A 517 28.20 -13.91 -1.05
CA GLY A 517 29.62 -13.76 -1.30
C GLY A 517 30.10 -14.35 -2.63
N LYS A 518 29.57 -15.52 -3.04
CA LYS A 518 29.89 -16.13 -4.33
C LYS A 518 29.38 -15.29 -5.50
N GLU A 519 28.13 -14.81 -5.40
CA GLU A 519 27.50 -13.96 -6.41
C GLU A 519 28.22 -12.62 -6.55
N VAL A 520 28.61 -12.01 -5.41
CA VAL A 520 29.43 -10.79 -5.40
C VAL A 520 30.77 -11.04 -6.07
N GLY A 521 31.44 -12.16 -5.78
CA GLY A 521 32.70 -12.54 -6.41
C GLY A 521 32.59 -12.72 -7.93
N GLU A 522 31.50 -13.34 -8.40
CA GLU A 522 31.20 -13.46 -9.83
C GLU A 522 30.90 -12.10 -10.47
N TYR A 523 30.16 -11.26 -9.77
CA TYR A 523 29.78 -9.92 -10.24
C TYR A 523 30.99 -9.01 -10.46
N ILE A 524 31.96 -9.01 -9.52
CA ILE A 524 33.19 -8.24 -9.63
C ILE A 524 34.30 -8.98 -10.38
N GLN A 525 34.07 -10.23 -10.81
CA GLN A 525 35.03 -11.10 -11.50
C GLN A 525 36.37 -11.29 -10.75
N THR A 526 36.28 -11.40 -9.43
CA THR A 526 37.45 -11.63 -8.58
C THR A 526 37.33 -12.98 -7.88
N LYS A 527 38.25 -13.91 -8.20
CA LYS A 527 38.35 -15.21 -7.54
C LYS A 527 38.77 -15.12 -6.06
N ARG A 528 39.31 -13.96 -5.63
CA ARG A 528 39.80 -13.70 -4.27
C ARG A 528 38.91 -12.71 -3.49
N HIS A 529 37.61 -12.70 -3.74
CA HIS A 529 36.68 -11.80 -3.06
C HIS A 529 36.72 -11.92 -1.52
N TYR A 530 37.14 -13.06 -0.99
CA TYR A 530 37.30 -13.30 0.45
C TYR A 530 38.36 -12.41 1.08
N ILE A 531 39.44 -12.04 0.33
CA ILE A 531 40.49 -11.13 0.81
C ILE A 531 39.89 -9.73 1.00
N VAL A 532 39.12 -9.24 0.01
CA VAL A 532 38.46 -7.94 0.11
C VAL A 532 37.47 -7.93 1.28
N SER A 533 36.68 -8.99 1.44
CA SER A 533 35.77 -9.13 2.59
C SER A 533 36.50 -9.18 3.93
N HIS A 534 37.70 -9.76 3.99
CA HIS A 534 38.51 -9.82 5.20
C HIS A 534 39.04 -8.41 5.59
N GLU A 535 39.58 -7.67 4.64
CA GLU A 535 40.09 -6.30 4.86
C GLU A 535 38.95 -5.36 5.30
N ILE A 536 37.78 -5.47 4.67
CA ILE A 536 36.61 -4.67 5.03
C ILE A 536 36.15 -5.00 6.46
N ARG A 537 36.10 -6.29 6.83
CA ARG A 537 35.74 -6.70 8.20
C ARG A 537 36.67 -6.10 9.24
N LYS A 538 37.97 -6.09 8.96
CA LYS A 538 38.98 -5.48 9.83
C LYS A 538 38.74 -3.98 10.02
N LYS A 539 38.37 -3.27 8.95
CA LYS A 539 38.07 -1.82 9.02
C LYS A 539 36.78 -1.54 9.78
N LEU A 540 35.79 -2.40 9.66
CA LEU A 540 34.51 -2.27 10.35
C LEU A 540 34.53 -2.82 11.79
N GLY A 541 35.66 -3.39 12.26
CA GLY A 541 35.76 -3.96 13.60
C GLY A 541 34.88 -5.19 13.84
N ILE A 542 34.58 -5.95 12.77
CA ILE A 542 33.71 -7.13 12.86
C ILE A 542 34.50 -8.29 13.50
N ASP A 543 33.87 -8.95 14.48
CA ASP A 543 34.45 -10.11 15.20
C ASP A 543 34.93 -11.22 14.24
N GLU A 544 36.07 -11.84 14.55
CA GLU A 544 36.66 -12.90 13.72
C GLU A 544 35.77 -14.13 13.57
N HIS A 545 34.84 -14.35 14.51
CA HIS A 545 33.87 -15.45 14.47
C HIS A 545 32.68 -15.17 13.53
N GLU A 546 32.43 -13.92 13.15
CA GLU A 546 31.37 -13.58 12.20
C GLU A 546 31.90 -13.68 10.75
N THR A 547 31.91 -14.91 10.22
CA THR A 547 32.55 -15.24 8.94
C THR A 547 31.81 -14.71 7.70
N ASN A 548 30.53 -14.32 7.83
CA ASN A 548 29.70 -13.89 6.71
C ASN A 548 29.33 -12.41 6.78
N ILE A 549 30.03 -11.58 6.00
CA ILE A 549 29.84 -10.12 5.96
C ILE A 549 28.44 -9.69 5.48
N GLY A 550 27.78 -10.47 4.62
CA GLY A 550 26.50 -10.09 4.02
C GLY A 550 25.37 -9.87 5.02
N PRO A 551 25.06 -10.84 5.92
CA PRO A 551 24.08 -10.65 6.98
C PRO A 551 24.41 -9.47 7.90
N TYR A 552 25.67 -9.26 8.22
CA TYR A 552 26.10 -8.13 9.03
C TYR A 552 25.77 -6.79 8.37
N ILE A 553 26.13 -6.61 7.11
CA ILE A 553 25.86 -5.37 6.36
C ILE A 553 24.37 -5.08 6.24
N ARG A 554 23.53 -6.10 6.03
CA ARG A 554 22.08 -5.91 5.99
C ARG A 554 21.50 -5.53 7.35
N ARG A 555 22.03 -6.08 8.45
CA ARG A 555 21.63 -5.65 9.81
C ARG A 555 22.06 -4.23 10.09
N LEU A 556 23.29 -3.91 9.71
CA LEU A 556 23.85 -2.55 9.87
C LEU A 556 23.01 -1.52 9.11
N MET A 557 22.67 -1.79 7.85
CA MET A 557 21.83 -0.90 7.05
C MET A 557 20.46 -0.68 7.68
N LYS A 558 19.81 -1.75 8.15
CA LYS A 558 18.51 -1.66 8.85
C LYS A 558 18.56 -0.87 10.15
N GLY A 559 19.72 -0.78 10.77
CA GLY A 559 19.92 0.02 11.99
C GLY A 559 19.93 1.53 11.72
N PHE A 560 20.00 1.95 10.46
CA PHE A 560 19.96 3.35 10.02
C PHE A 560 18.64 3.75 9.32
N GLU A 561 17.72 2.79 9.08
CA GLU A 561 16.34 3.05 8.66
C GLU A 561 15.51 3.57 9.84
#